data_6d2734c89281cd8329b319c46ca3132f
#
_entry.id   6d2734c89281cd8329b319c46ca3132f
#
_cell.length_a   1.000
_cell.length_b   1.000
_cell.length_c   1.000
_cell.angle_alpha   90.00
_cell.angle_beta   90.00
_cell.angle_gamma   90.00
#
_symmetry.space_group_name_H-M   'P 1'
#
loop_
_entity.id
_entity.type
_entity.pdbx_description
1 polymer ?
#
loop_
_entity_poly.entity_id
_entity_poly.type
_entity_poly.pdbx_seq_one_letter_code
_entity_poly.pdbx_strand_id
1 'polypeptide(L)'
;MNKSLQEIDKLFKKRKYNQVIKKTKKLVNSKEVIPPFYNLLGLSLAKIGKDQESEICFIEGIKKFPNEISLKSNIALIQLNLKKLKEAEKSINDALKINDKDVYTLYALGNLKRDQFKFREAIDNFKKVCEINVRFPKALMYLGQSYLDLAQETNDKQFYILAEKNLFLSSELFPENTPVDYTLSTLLNYSENNIHQKKMLDKINKLTMNDEQKYFIYFALGKSFEDQKKFEQSFQFIKLANESKNKLVDKDIIKSEILRSRNVKKIFDNIQTKISNSKLLFQKKIIFIIGLPRSGTTLLHQILASANNTYGFGESIIFTKFFENNIFNKSFLSKILERKTFEDHIVNISNEIGGKYESITDKNIFIDKMPSNFYWVGFIKLLFPNSKIIHISRNIKDNCLSIYKNMFGARDMDWSYSESNIFKFVMNYRDMMSYWKDKYQNEIYEIKYEDLVLNKEEETKKLFNFCDMDWNEKIFDFYKNVKTIRTVSVNQVKKPIYTSSIDSSSNYTKFFQHLNRLED
;
A
#
# COMPACT_ATOMS: atom_id res chain seq x y z
N MET A 1 6.98 -23.21 -36.25
CA MET A 1 6.48 -22.21 -35.29
C MET A 1 5.55 -21.24 -36.02
N ASN A 2 4.34 -21.02 -35.51
CA ASN A 2 3.30 -20.20 -36.16
C ASN A 2 3.80 -18.76 -36.39
N LYS A 3 3.83 -18.27 -37.64
CA LYS A 3 4.31 -16.90 -37.98
C LYS A 3 3.61 -15.81 -37.15
N SER A 4 2.32 -15.99 -36.89
CA SER A 4 1.52 -15.07 -36.08
C SER A 4 2.02 -15.02 -34.65
N LEU A 5 2.42 -16.16 -34.06
CA LEU A 5 2.96 -16.22 -32.70
C LEU A 5 4.29 -15.47 -32.58
N GLN A 6 5.19 -15.64 -33.55
CA GLN A 6 6.50 -14.94 -33.55
C GLN A 6 6.32 -13.42 -33.64
N GLU A 7 5.40 -12.95 -34.47
CA GLU A 7 5.11 -11.53 -34.64
C GLU A 7 4.53 -10.94 -33.33
N ILE A 8 3.60 -11.65 -32.70
CA ILE A 8 2.95 -11.20 -31.46
C ILE A 8 3.94 -11.22 -30.29
N ASP A 9 4.78 -12.25 -30.17
CA ASP A 9 5.85 -12.32 -29.16
C ASP A 9 6.83 -11.16 -29.31
N LYS A 10 7.22 -10.81 -30.56
CA LYS A 10 8.05 -9.62 -30.82
C LYS A 10 7.38 -8.31 -30.38
N LEU A 11 6.06 -8.18 -30.55
CA LEU A 11 5.31 -7.01 -30.07
C LEU A 11 5.24 -7.00 -28.54
N PHE A 12 5.05 -8.16 -27.91
CA PHE A 12 5.03 -8.29 -26.45
C PHE A 12 6.38 -7.89 -25.83
N LYS A 13 7.49 -8.39 -26.38
CA LYS A 13 8.85 -8.02 -25.98
C LYS A 13 9.12 -6.52 -26.14
N LYS A 14 8.54 -5.89 -27.18
CA LYS A 14 8.58 -4.43 -27.39
C LYS A 14 7.58 -3.65 -26.52
N ARG A 15 6.90 -4.30 -25.56
CA ARG A 15 5.88 -3.71 -24.67
C ARG A 15 4.69 -3.04 -25.40
N LYS A 16 4.41 -3.40 -26.64
CA LYS A 16 3.28 -2.89 -27.44
C LYS A 16 1.99 -3.64 -27.09
N TYR A 17 1.62 -3.65 -25.80
CA TYR A 17 0.55 -4.50 -25.26
C TYR A 17 -0.80 -4.32 -25.93
N ASN A 18 -1.21 -3.08 -26.25
CA ASN A 18 -2.47 -2.81 -26.96
C ASN A 18 -2.50 -3.46 -28.35
N GLN A 19 -1.36 -3.52 -29.05
CA GLN A 19 -1.27 -4.19 -30.35
C GLN A 19 -1.32 -5.72 -30.19
N VAL A 20 -0.67 -6.26 -29.15
CA VAL A 20 -0.79 -7.68 -28.77
C VAL A 20 -2.25 -8.04 -28.52
N ILE A 21 -2.95 -7.29 -27.67
CA ILE A 21 -4.36 -7.51 -27.32
C ILE A 21 -5.23 -7.52 -28.61
N LYS A 22 -5.06 -6.52 -29.47
CA LYS A 22 -5.84 -6.42 -30.72
C LYS A 22 -5.65 -7.63 -31.62
N LYS A 23 -4.41 -8.15 -31.77
CA LYS A 23 -4.10 -9.32 -32.61
C LYS A 23 -4.56 -10.62 -31.94
N THR A 24 -4.27 -10.83 -30.66
CA THR A 24 -4.59 -12.07 -29.95
C THR A 24 -6.10 -12.26 -29.74
N LYS A 25 -6.89 -11.19 -29.51
CA LYS A 25 -8.37 -11.28 -29.42
C LYS A 25 -9.00 -11.92 -30.67
N LYS A 26 -8.42 -11.71 -31.85
CA LYS A 26 -8.90 -12.35 -33.10
C LYS A 26 -8.52 -13.84 -33.14
N LEU A 27 -7.32 -14.19 -32.64
CA LEU A 27 -6.77 -15.53 -32.75
C LEU A 27 -7.36 -16.50 -31.69
N VAL A 28 -7.69 -16.05 -30.51
CA VAL A 28 -8.33 -16.88 -29.48
C VAL A 28 -9.74 -17.36 -29.89
N ASN A 29 -10.39 -16.66 -30.84
CA ASN A 29 -11.67 -17.00 -31.41
C ASN A 29 -11.56 -17.77 -32.76
N SER A 30 -10.35 -18.06 -33.25
CA SER A 30 -10.12 -18.77 -34.48
C SER A 30 -10.10 -20.29 -34.29
N LYS A 31 -10.20 -21.06 -35.38
CA LYS A 31 -10.04 -22.50 -35.37
C LYS A 31 -8.59 -22.95 -35.04
N GLU A 32 -7.62 -22.08 -35.29
CA GLU A 32 -6.19 -22.34 -35.07
C GLU A 32 -5.70 -21.85 -33.68
N VAL A 33 -6.60 -21.77 -32.72
CA VAL A 33 -6.26 -21.29 -31.38
C VAL A 33 -5.29 -22.24 -30.66
N ILE A 34 -4.25 -21.66 -30.05
CA ILE A 34 -3.24 -22.38 -29.26
C ILE A 34 -3.05 -21.70 -27.89
N PRO A 35 -2.62 -22.42 -26.85
CA PRO A 35 -2.45 -21.87 -25.49
C PRO A 35 -1.61 -20.59 -25.41
N PRO A 36 -0.51 -20.41 -26.18
CA PRO A 36 0.29 -19.19 -26.15
C PRO A 36 -0.50 -17.92 -26.48
N PHE A 37 -1.58 -18.00 -27.28
CA PHE A 37 -2.39 -16.81 -27.57
C PHE A 37 -3.17 -16.33 -26.34
N TYR A 38 -3.70 -17.23 -25.52
CA TYR A 38 -4.31 -16.90 -24.24
C TYR A 38 -3.29 -16.34 -23.25
N ASN A 39 -2.07 -16.93 -23.20
CA ASN A 39 -0.99 -16.42 -22.35
C ASN A 39 -0.62 -14.98 -22.73
N LEU A 40 -0.37 -14.71 -24.01
CA LEU A 40 0.00 -13.37 -24.48
C LEU A 40 -1.12 -12.35 -24.31
N LEU A 41 -2.38 -12.76 -24.51
CA LEU A 41 -3.55 -11.89 -24.30
C LEU A 41 -3.71 -11.57 -22.81
N GLY A 42 -3.79 -12.59 -21.96
CA GLY A 42 -3.98 -12.41 -20.52
C GLY A 42 -2.86 -11.59 -19.88
N LEU A 43 -1.59 -11.93 -20.17
CA LEU A 43 -0.44 -11.17 -19.67
C LEU A 43 -0.44 -9.72 -20.16
N SER A 44 -0.83 -9.47 -21.43
CA SER A 44 -0.90 -8.10 -21.94
C SER A 44 -2.01 -7.28 -21.30
N LEU A 45 -3.17 -7.89 -21.02
CA LEU A 45 -4.26 -7.27 -20.27
C LEU A 45 -3.80 -6.88 -18.85
N ALA A 46 -3.12 -7.79 -18.16
CA ALA A 46 -2.55 -7.51 -16.82
C ALA A 46 -1.52 -6.36 -16.87
N LYS A 47 -0.66 -6.31 -17.90
CA LYS A 47 0.34 -5.26 -18.07
C LYS A 47 -0.24 -3.85 -18.26
N ILE A 48 -1.48 -3.75 -18.75
CA ILE A 48 -2.20 -2.47 -18.86
C ILE A 48 -3.20 -2.24 -17.71
N GLY A 49 -3.10 -3.04 -16.63
CA GLY A 49 -3.92 -2.88 -15.42
C GLY A 49 -5.34 -3.45 -15.51
N LYS A 50 -5.64 -4.28 -16.51
CA LYS A 50 -6.94 -4.91 -16.71
C LYS A 50 -6.96 -6.34 -16.13
N ASP A 51 -6.68 -6.46 -14.84
CA ASP A 51 -6.53 -7.77 -14.19
C ASP A 51 -7.81 -8.61 -14.21
N GLN A 52 -9.00 -8.00 -14.13
CA GLN A 52 -10.28 -8.72 -14.24
C GLN A 52 -10.49 -9.30 -15.65
N GLU A 53 -10.23 -8.52 -16.71
CA GLU A 53 -10.30 -9.03 -18.08
C GLU A 53 -9.24 -10.12 -18.32
N SER A 54 -8.07 -9.99 -17.71
CA SER A 54 -6.99 -10.99 -17.74
C SER A 54 -7.43 -12.31 -17.09
N GLU A 55 -8.06 -12.26 -15.90
CA GLU A 55 -8.59 -13.44 -15.23
C GLU A 55 -9.61 -14.18 -16.10
N ILE A 56 -10.59 -13.46 -16.67
CA ILE A 56 -11.60 -14.04 -17.59
C ILE A 56 -10.92 -14.72 -18.78
N CYS A 57 -9.94 -14.06 -19.39
CA CYS A 57 -9.18 -14.62 -20.50
C CYS A 57 -8.48 -15.94 -20.14
N PHE A 58 -7.83 -16.02 -18.97
CA PHE A 58 -7.19 -17.26 -18.54
C PHE A 58 -8.21 -18.35 -18.20
N ILE A 59 -9.37 -18.03 -17.61
CA ILE A 59 -10.45 -18.98 -17.37
C ILE A 59 -10.94 -19.60 -18.70
N GLU A 60 -11.15 -18.78 -19.73
CA GLU A 60 -11.54 -19.27 -21.05
C GLU A 60 -10.45 -20.16 -21.68
N GLY A 61 -9.18 -19.76 -21.54
CA GLY A 61 -8.04 -20.55 -22.00
C GLY A 61 -7.96 -21.92 -21.30
N ILE A 62 -8.16 -21.98 -19.98
CA ILE A 62 -8.14 -23.23 -19.22
C ILE A 62 -9.32 -24.14 -19.59
N LYS A 63 -10.50 -23.59 -19.89
CA LYS A 63 -11.64 -24.38 -20.37
C LYS A 63 -11.31 -25.09 -21.70
N LYS A 64 -10.57 -24.44 -22.59
CA LYS A 64 -10.17 -25.03 -23.89
C LYS A 64 -8.94 -25.96 -23.76
N PHE A 65 -8.03 -25.63 -22.84
CA PHE A 65 -6.76 -26.33 -22.66
C PHE A 65 -6.56 -26.69 -21.19
N PRO A 66 -7.32 -27.66 -20.64
CA PRO A 66 -7.36 -27.94 -19.19
C PRO A 66 -6.04 -28.46 -18.61
N ASN A 67 -5.17 -29.03 -19.43
CA ASN A 67 -3.86 -29.56 -19.00
C ASN A 67 -2.69 -28.58 -19.25
N GLU A 68 -2.98 -27.37 -19.71
CA GLU A 68 -1.93 -26.38 -19.96
C GLU A 68 -1.51 -25.68 -18.64
N ILE A 69 -0.34 -26.05 -18.14
CA ILE A 69 0.21 -25.57 -16.87
C ILE A 69 0.41 -24.05 -16.88
N SER A 70 0.93 -23.52 -17.99
CA SER A 70 1.25 -22.09 -18.09
C SER A 70 0.03 -21.18 -17.91
N LEU A 71 -1.15 -21.63 -18.35
CA LEU A 71 -2.40 -20.89 -18.11
C LEU A 71 -2.79 -20.91 -16.63
N LYS A 72 -2.63 -22.08 -15.96
CA LYS A 72 -2.95 -22.22 -14.53
C LYS A 72 -1.98 -21.44 -13.64
N SER A 73 -0.71 -21.44 -13.97
CA SER A 73 0.30 -20.65 -13.22
C SER A 73 0.07 -19.14 -13.39
N ASN A 74 -0.26 -18.70 -14.61
CA ASN A 74 -0.52 -17.29 -14.90
C ASN A 74 -1.82 -16.79 -14.24
N ILE A 75 -2.92 -17.56 -14.30
CA ILE A 75 -4.17 -17.16 -13.63
C ILE A 75 -3.96 -17.04 -12.11
N ALA A 76 -3.18 -17.94 -11.50
CA ALA A 76 -2.86 -17.87 -10.08
C ALA A 76 -2.18 -16.53 -9.72
N LEU A 77 -1.23 -16.07 -10.52
CA LEU A 77 -0.58 -14.77 -10.31
C LEU A 77 -1.56 -13.59 -10.46
N ILE A 78 -2.50 -13.67 -11.40
CA ILE A 78 -3.55 -12.64 -11.56
C ILE A 78 -4.51 -12.65 -10.36
N GLN A 79 -4.91 -13.83 -9.89
CA GLN A 79 -5.76 -13.97 -8.71
C GLN A 79 -5.08 -13.44 -7.43
N LEU A 80 -3.76 -13.61 -7.29
CA LEU A 80 -2.99 -12.98 -6.22
C LEU A 80 -3.01 -11.44 -6.33
N ASN A 81 -2.85 -10.89 -7.53
CA ASN A 81 -2.98 -9.44 -7.73
C ASN A 81 -4.38 -8.92 -7.33
N LEU A 82 -5.42 -9.68 -7.65
CA LEU A 82 -6.81 -9.38 -7.30
C LEU A 82 -7.15 -9.69 -5.82
N LYS A 83 -6.19 -10.19 -5.02
CA LYS A 83 -6.37 -10.63 -3.63
C LYS A 83 -7.38 -11.76 -3.44
N LYS A 84 -7.59 -12.57 -4.45
CA LYS A 84 -8.41 -13.78 -4.46
C LYS A 84 -7.55 -14.98 -4.03
N LEU A 85 -7.15 -15.02 -2.75
CA LEU A 85 -6.17 -16.00 -2.26
C LEU A 85 -6.65 -17.44 -2.35
N LYS A 86 -7.94 -17.70 -2.11
CA LYS A 86 -8.51 -19.07 -2.18
C LYS A 86 -8.52 -19.60 -3.61
N GLU A 87 -8.91 -18.76 -4.56
CA GLU A 87 -8.91 -19.10 -5.99
C GLU A 87 -7.49 -19.31 -6.51
N ALA A 88 -6.55 -18.46 -6.09
CA ALA A 88 -5.13 -18.62 -6.43
C ALA A 88 -4.57 -19.94 -5.90
N GLU A 89 -4.87 -20.32 -4.66
CA GLU A 89 -4.45 -21.58 -4.06
C GLU A 89 -4.99 -22.79 -4.85
N LYS A 90 -6.26 -22.73 -5.26
CA LYS A 90 -6.86 -23.77 -6.11
C LYS A 90 -6.12 -23.88 -7.45
N SER A 91 -5.89 -22.75 -8.13
CA SER A 91 -5.21 -22.73 -9.43
C SER A 91 -3.78 -23.25 -9.36
N ILE A 92 -3.05 -22.93 -8.27
CA ILE A 92 -1.70 -23.43 -7.99
C ILE A 92 -1.74 -24.95 -7.77
N ASN A 93 -2.65 -25.44 -6.91
CA ASN A 93 -2.76 -26.88 -6.63
C ASN A 93 -3.11 -27.68 -7.90
N ASP A 94 -3.97 -27.14 -8.76
CA ASP A 94 -4.33 -27.79 -10.02
C ASP A 94 -3.16 -27.79 -11.05
N ALA A 95 -2.25 -26.80 -10.97
CA ALA A 95 -1.03 -26.81 -11.77
C ALA A 95 0.01 -27.79 -11.21
N LEU A 96 0.21 -27.85 -9.88
CA LEU A 96 1.16 -28.77 -9.22
C LEU A 96 0.79 -30.24 -9.41
N LYS A 97 -0.50 -30.59 -9.52
CA LYS A 97 -0.94 -31.96 -9.87
C LYS A 97 -0.44 -32.41 -11.24
N ILE A 98 -0.20 -31.48 -12.15
CA ILE A 98 0.29 -31.80 -13.51
C ILE A 98 1.83 -31.87 -13.50
N ASN A 99 2.49 -30.90 -12.84
CA ASN A 99 3.93 -30.88 -12.65
C ASN A 99 4.30 -30.13 -11.37
N ASP A 100 4.77 -30.85 -10.38
CA ASP A 100 5.16 -30.35 -9.06
C ASP A 100 6.47 -29.55 -9.06
N LYS A 101 7.23 -29.62 -10.16
CA LYS A 101 8.50 -28.87 -10.38
C LYS A 101 8.37 -27.72 -11.37
N ASP A 102 7.13 -27.37 -11.78
CA ASP A 102 6.97 -26.21 -12.67
C ASP A 102 7.39 -24.92 -11.96
N VAL A 103 8.39 -24.27 -12.55
CA VAL A 103 9.06 -23.09 -11.98
C VAL A 103 8.08 -21.91 -11.78
N TYR A 104 7.15 -21.69 -12.72
CA TYR A 104 6.16 -20.62 -12.62
C TYR A 104 5.11 -20.90 -11.55
N THR A 105 4.72 -22.18 -11.40
CA THR A 105 3.78 -22.60 -10.33
C THR A 105 4.43 -22.49 -8.95
N LEU A 106 5.68 -22.95 -8.79
CA LEU A 106 6.42 -22.79 -7.54
C LEU A 106 6.64 -21.31 -7.18
N TYR A 107 6.90 -20.47 -8.19
CA TYR A 107 6.98 -19.03 -8.00
C TYR A 107 5.63 -18.43 -7.55
N ALA A 108 4.51 -18.85 -8.15
CA ALA A 108 3.17 -18.42 -7.72
C ALA A 108 2.85 -18.89 -6.30
N LEU A 109 3.24 -20.13 -5.94
CA LEU A 109 3.09 -20.66 -4.59
C LEU A 109 3.89 -19.87 -3.57
N GLY A 110 5.14 -19.52 -3.89
CA GLY A 110 5.96 -18.65 -3.04
C GLY A 110 5.29 -17.30 -2.77
N ASN A 111 4.70 -16.67 -3.81
CA ASN A 111 3.96 -15.41 -3.65
C ASN A 111 2.68 -15.60 -2.81
N LEU A 112 1.92 -16.69 -3.01
CA LEU A 112 0.75 -17.01 -2.19
C LEU A 112 1.13 -17.14 -0.71
N LYS A 113 2.18 -17.91 -0.41
CA LYS A 113 2.65 -18.13 0.96
C LYS A 113 3.10 -16.81 1.61
N ARG A 114 3.74 -15.95 0.84
CA ARG A 114 4.13 -14.60 1.28
C ARG A 114 2.91 -13.72 1.57
N ASP A 115 1.87 -13.75 0.72
CA ASP A 115 0.62 -13.02 0.96
C ASP A 115 -0.17 -13.57 2.15
N GLN A 116 -0.01 -14.86 2.48
CA GLN A 116 -0.55 -15.52 3.67
C GLN A 116 0.31 -15.29 4.94
N PHE A 117 1.38 -14.49 4.88
CA PHE A 117 2.37 -14.26 5.95
C PHE A 117 3.12 -15.54 6.39
N LYS A 118 3.17 -16.57 5.55
CA LYS A 118 3.92 -17.80 5.77
C LYS A 118 5.32 -17.70 5.15
N PHE A 119 6.16 -16.84 5.73
CA PHE A 119 7.42 -16.44 5.11
C PHE A 119 8.42 -17.57 4.98
N ARG A 120 8.47 -18.53 5.91
CA ARG A 120 9.34 -19.72 5.80
C ARG A 120 8.96 -20.58 4.61
N GLU A 121 7.66 -20.88 4.43
CA GLU A 121 7.18 -21.62 3.28
C GLU A 121 7.44 -20.86 1.96
N ALA A 122 7.31 -19.55 1.96
CA ALA A 122 7.64 -18.73 0.79
C ALA A 122 9.13 -18.84 0.42
N ILE A 123 10.03 -18.73 1.41
CA ILE A 123 11.48 -18.89 1.23
C ILE A 123 11.80 -20.25 0.61
N ASP A 124 11.20 -21.35 1.13
CA ASP A 124 11.46 -22.69 0.62
C ASP A 124 11.04 -22.85 -0.85
N ASN A 125 9.88 -22.27 -1.23
CA ASN A 125 9.43 -22.30 -2.62
C ASN A 125 10.33 -21.46 -3.54
N PHE A 126 10.73 -20.25 -3.13
CA PHE A 126 11.63 -19.43 -3.94
C PHE A 126 13.05 -20.04 -4.05
N LYS A 127 13.53 -20.75 -3.01
CA LYS A 127 14.77 -21.54 -3.11
C LYS A 127 14.66 -22.62 -4.19
N LYS A 128 13.58 -23.42 -4.18
CA LYS A 128 13.34 -24.42 -5.24
C LYS A 128 13.33 -23.82 -6.63
N VAL A 129 12.70 -22.64 -6.81
CA VAL A 129 12.74 -21.91 -8.09
C VAL A 129 14.17 -21.56 -8.48
N CYS A 130 14.98 -21.04 -7.54
CA CYS A 130 16.37 -20.68 -7.80
C CYS A 130 17.25 -21.91 -8.09
N GLU A 131 16.99 -23.05 -7.46
CA GLU A 131 17.69 -24.33 -7.71
C GLU A 131 17.41 -24.87 -9.10
N ILE A 132 16.15 -24.81 -9.56
CA ILE A 132 15.76 -25.27 -10.89
C ILE A 132 16.22 -24.28 -11.97
N ASN A 133 16.10 -22.98 -11.72
CA ASN A 133 16.49 -21.93 -12.65
C ASN A 133 17.03 -20.69 -11.92
N VAL A 134 18.33 -20.66 -11.70
CA VAL A 134 19.03 -19.53 -11.05
C VAL A 134 18.85 -18.20 -11.79
N ARG A 135 18.58 -18.26 -13.09
CA ARG A 135 18.31 -17.07 -13.93
C ARG A 135 16.83 -16.70 -14.01
N PHE A 136 15.99 -17.20 -13.11
CA PHE A 136 14.63 -16.70 -12.98
C PHE A 136 14.66 -15.33 -12.27
N PRO A 137 14.45 -14.20 -13.00
CA PRO A 137 14.84 -12.86 -12.52
C PRO A 137 14.17 -12.44 -11.23
N LYS A 138 12.92 -12.89 -11.04
CA LYS A 138 12.11 -12.50 -9.89
C LYS A 138 12.33 -13.37 -8.65
N ALA A 139 12.79 -14.60 -8.80
CA ALA A 139 12.90 -15.53 -7.68
C ALA A 139 13.90 -15.06 -6.62
N LEU A 140 15.10 -14.64 -7.01
CA LEU A 140 16.11 -14.11 -6.08
C LEU A 140 15.62 -12.83 -5.38
N MET A 141 14.92 -11.95 -6.10
CA MET A 141 14.34 -10.75 -5.51
C MET A 141 13.31 -11.11 -4.44
N TYR A 142 12.36 -11.99 -4.76
CA TYR A 142 11.31 -12.38 -3.81
C TYR A 142 11.84 -13.26 -2.68
N LEU A 143 12.89 -14.05 -2.92
CA LEU A 143 13.62 -14.75 -1.88
C LEU A 143 14.23 -13.76 -0.88
N GLY A 144 14.93 -12.75 -1.37
CA GLY A 144 15.48 -11.68 -0.55
C GLY A 144 14.41 -10.90 0.21
N GLN A 145 13.30 -10.56 -0.45
CA GLN A 145 12.15 -9.91 0.20
C GLN A 145 11.48 -10.79 1.26
N SER A 146 11.37 -12.12 1.02
CA SER A 146 10.79 -13.04 2.00
C SER A 146 11.70 -13.22 3.22
N TYR A 147 13.03 -13.21 3.02
CA TYR A 147 13.96 -13.13 4.14
C TYR A 147 13.84 -11.83 4.91
N LEU A 148 13.63 -10.70 4.23
CA LEU A 148 13.38 -9.41 4.88
C LEU A 148 12.08 -9.42 5.68
N ASP A 149 11.00 -9.94 5.11
CA ASP A 149 9.71 -10.08 5.81
C ASP A 149 9.88 -10.96 7.07
N LEU A 150 10.60 -12.09 6.96
CA LEU A 150 10.89 -12.98 8.09
C LEU A 150 11.81 -12.32 9.14
N ALA A 151 12.83 -11.60 8.70
CA ALA A 151 13.70 -10.81 9.58
C ALA A 151 12.90 -9.76 10.36
N GLN A 152 11.94 -9.15 9.68
CA GLN A 152 11.04 -8.21 10.29
C GLN A 152 10.07 -8.86 11.28
N GLU A 153 9.62 -10.08 11.04
CA GLU A 153 8.73 -10.82 11.94
C GLU A 153 9.47 -11.30 13.19
N THR A 154 10.69 -11.82 13.02
CA THR A 154 11.46 -12.48 14.10
C THR A 154 12.46 -11.57 14.80
N ASN A 155 12.75 -10.40 14.22
CA ASN A 155 13.84 -9.51 14.62
C ASN A 155 15.23 -10.18 14.62
N ASP A 156 15.40 -11.24 13.82
CA ASP A 156 16.65 -11.99 13.74
C ASP A 156 17.58 -11.37 12.69
N LYS A 157 18.78 -10.97 13.15
CA LYS A 157 19.80 -10.35 12.32
C LYS A 157 20.28 -11.24 11.18
N GLN A 158 20.27 -12.56 11.36
CA GLN A 158 20.70 -13.51 10.33
C GLN A 158 19.85 -13.42 9.07
N PHE A 159 18.53 -13.24 9.24
CA PHE A 159 17.63 -13.09 8.08
C PHE A 159 17.81 -11.76 7.34
N TYR A 160 18.21 -10.67 8.03
CA TYR A 160 18.61 -9.43 7.35
C TYR A 160 19.84 -9.64 6.47
N ILE A 161 20.85 -10.38 6.95
CA ILE A 161 22.05 -10.71 6.18
C ILE A 161 21.68 -11.55 4.94
N LEU A 162 20.80 -12.55 5.10
CA LEU A 162 20.34 -13.38 3.99
C LEU A 162 19.51 -12.57 2.98
N ALA A 163 18.67 -11.63 3.45
CA ALA A 163 17.95 -10.72 2.58
C ALA A 163 18.90 -9.87 1.74
N GLU A 164 19.84 -9.21 2.38
CA GLU A 164 20.86 -8.38 1.72
C GLU A 164 21.65 -9.18 0.67
N LYS A 165 22.16 -10.36 1.03
CA LYS A 165 22.90 -11.24 0.12
C LYS A 165 22.11 -11.58 -1.14
N ASN A 166 20.85 -12.01 -1.00
CA ASN A 166 20.05 -12.44 -2.14
C ASN A 166 19.60 -11.26 -3.01
N LEU A 167 19.27 -10.12 -2.40
CA LEU A 167 18.95 -8.90 -3.14
C LEU A 167 20.18 -8.37 -3.89
N PHE A 168 21.36 -8.39 -3.27
CA PHE A 168 22.59 -7.96 -3.91
C PHE A 168 22.91 -8.84 -5.12
N LEU A 169 22.83 -10.16 -4.97
CA LEU A 169 23.02 -11.11 -6.07
C LEU A 169 21.99 -10.89 -7.19
N SER A 170 20.72 -10.62 -6.83
CA SER A 170 19.67 -10.30 -7.81
C SER A 170 19.98 -9.01 -8.58
N SER A 171 20.48 -7.97 -7.90
CA SER A 171 20.88 -6.70 -8.52
C SER A 171 22.08 -6.86 -9.50
N GLU A 172 22.97 -7.81 -9.23
CA GLU A 172 24.12 -8.11 -10.10
C GLU A 172 23.71 -8.92 -11.34
N LEU A 173 22.94 -10.00 -11.14
CA LEU A 173 22.52 -10.88 -12.24
C LEU A 173 21.49 -10.26 -13.16
N PHE A 174 20.69 -9.32 -12.66
CA PHE A 174 19.59 -8.67 -13.38
C PHE A 174 19.65 -7.16 -13.20
N PRO A 175 20.65 -6.47 -13.78
CA PRO A 175 20.85 -5.03 -13.57
C PRO A 175 19.67 -4.16 -14.02
N GLU A 176 18.86 -4.65 -14.95
CA GLU A 176 17.63 -3.98 -15.40
C GLU A 176 16.46 -4.07 -14.40
N ASN A 177 16.55 -4.94 -13.38
CA ASN A 177 15.53 -5.12 -12.34
C ASN A 177 15.71 -4.14 -11.17
N THR A 178 15.57 -2.85 -11.44
CA THR A 178 15.83 -1.76 -10.47
C THR A 178 14.95 -1.74 -9.21
N PRO A 179 13.74 -2.36 -9.13
CA PRO A 179 13.04 -2.57 -7.86
C PRO A 179 13.89 -3.25 -6.79
N VAL A 180 14.85 -4.09 -7.19
CA VAL A 180 15.80 -4.73 -6.27
C VAL A 180 16.71 -3.70 -5.60
N ASP A 181 17.22 -2.75 -6.38
CA ASP A 181 18.10 -1.69 -5.87
C ASP A 181 17.37 -0.82 -4.86
N TYR A 182 16.09 -0.51 -5.12
CA TYR A 182 15.24 0.21 -4.16
C TYR A 182 15.06 -0.60 -2.86
N THR A 183 14.68 -1.88 -2.96
CA THR A 183 14.50 -2.73 -1.78
C THR A 183 15.81 -2.85 -0.98
N LEU A 184 16.92 -3.07 -1.65
CA LEU A 184 18.24 -3.15 -1.03
C LEU A 184 18.63 -1.83 -0.34
N SER A 185 18.28 -0.69 -0.93
CA SER A 185 18.54 0.62 -0.33
C SER A 185 17.83 0.82 1.00
N THR A 186 16.66 0.19 1.21
CA THR A 186 15.93 0.27 2.49
C THR A 186 16.59 -0.51 3.62
N LEU A 187 17.49 -1.45 3.30
CA LEU A 187 18.23 -2.25 4.27
C LEU A 187 19.58 -1.64 4.62
N LEU A 188 20.22 -0.99 3.65
CA LEU A 188 21.57 -0.48 3.79
C LEU A 188 21.59 0.89 4.48
N ASN A 189 22.65 1.13 5.27
CA ASN A 189 23.08 2.46 5.68
C ASN A 189 24.32 2.80 4.84
N TYR A 190 24.21 3.85 4.04
CA TYR A 190 25.25 4.21 3.08
C TYR A 190 26.31 5.09 3.72
N SER A 191 27.54 4.55 3.80
CA SER A 191 28.75 5.33 4.02
C SER A 191 29.34 5.82 2.70
N GLU A 192 30.36 6.66 2.77
CA GLU A 192 31.14 7.02 1.58
C GLU A 192 31.77 5.78 0.91
N ASN A 193 31.87 5.81 -0.40
CA ASN A 193 32.42 4.72 -1.22
C ASN A 193 31.64 3.39 -1.19
N ASN A 194 30.35 3.40 -0.84
CA ASN A 194 29.53 2.20 -0.83
C ASN A 194 29.46 1.55 -2.22
N ILE A 195 29.70 0.23 -2.27
CA ILE A 195 29.76 -0.55 -3.53
C ILE A 195 28.42 -0.53 -4.25
N HIS A 196 27.30 -0.68 -3.53
CA HIS A 196 25.97 -0.68 -4.14
C HIS A 196 25.64 0.68 -4.76
N GLN A 197 25.98 1.81 -4.08
CA GLN A 197 25.78 3.14 -4.63
C GLN A 197 26.56 3.33 -5.94
N LYS A 198 27.85 2.91 -5.98
CA LYS A 198 28.66 2.96 -7.21
C LYS A 198 28.00 2.17 -8.34
N LYS A 199 27.52 0.95 -8.06
CA LYS A 199 26.81 0.11 -9.04
C LYS A 199 25.54 0.78 -9.56
N MET A 200 24.75 1.42 -8.69
CA MET A 200 23.55 2.18 -9.12
C MET A 200 23.91 3.34 -10.05
N LEU A 201 24.97 4.11 -9.73
CA LEU A 201 25.46 5.19 -10.59
C LEU A 201 25.95 4.65 -11.94
N ASP A 202 26.67 3.53 -11.94
CA ASP A 202 27.08 2.85 -13.17
C ASP A 202 25.90 2.40 -14.03
N LYS A 203 24.83 1.85 -13.41
CA LYS A 203 23.61 1.44 -14.12
C LYS A 203 22.95 2.60 -14.83
N ILE A 204 22.79 3.76 -14.20
CA ILE A 204 22.15 4.91 -14.84
C ILE A 204 22.96 5.48 -16.00
N ASN A 205 24.29 5.29 -15.99
CA ASN A 205 25.18 5.73 -17.06
C ASN A 205 25.24 4.74 -18.24
N LYS A 206 25.11 3.43 -17.97
CA LYS A 206 25.35 2.37 -18.96
C LYS A 206 24.05 1.80 -19.57
N LEU A 207 22.93 1.87 -18.88
CA LEU A 207 21.68 1.23 -19.31
C LEU A 207 20.67 2.25 -19.86
N THR A 208 20.03 1.90 -20.95
CA THR A 208 18.83 2.62 -21.41
C THR A 208 17.63 2.19 -20.57
N MET A 209 17.20 3.05 -19.66
CA MET A 209 16.11 2.77 -18.72
C MET A 209 14.81 3.47 -19.13
N ASN A 210 13.67 2.75 -18.95
CA ASN A 210 12.36 3.37 -19.00
C ASN A 210 12.01 4.10 -17.68
N ASP A 211 10.93 4.88 -17.65
CA ASP A 211 10.56 5.67 -16.47
C ASP A 211 10.27 4.79 -15.23
N GLU A 212 9.77 3.56 -15.40
CA GLU A 212 9.58 2.62 -14.29
C GLU A 212 10.91 2.20 -13.65
N GLN A 213 11.90 1.87 -14.46
CA GLN A 213 13.23 1.52 -13.96
C GLN A 213 13.93 2.72 -13.31
N LYS A 214 13.76 3.91 -13.89
CA LYS A 214 14.36 5.16 -13.41
C LYS A 214 13.87 5.53 -12.02
N TYR A 215 12.54 5.51 -11.76
CA TYR A 215 12.08 5.98 -10.47
C TYR A 215 12.56 5.10 -9.31
N PHE A 216 12.66 3.78 -9.49
CA PHE A 216 13.18 2.90 -8.45
C PHE A 216 14.64 3.21 -8.09
N ILE A 217 15.50 3.29 -9.12
CA ILE A 217 16.93 3.50 -8.88
C ILE A 217 17.20 4.93 -8.37
N TYR A 218 16.44 5.93 -8.81
CA TYR A 218 16.59 7.29 -8.34
C TYR A 218 16.12 7.47 -6.89
N PHE A 219 15.04 6.84 -6.44
CA PHE A 219 14.69 6.82 -5.02
C PHE A 219 15.78 6.14 -4.18
N ALA A 220 16.35 5.04 -4.66
CA ALA A 220 17.45 4.37 -3.98
C ALA A 220 18.70 5.26 -3.87
N LEU A 221 19.07 5.97 -4.93
CA LEU A 221 20.17 6.93 -4.92
C LEU A 221 19.86 8.13 -4.01
N GLY A 222 18.65 8.67 -4.06
CA GLY A 222 18.22 9.75 -3.18
C GLY A 222 18.43 9.39 -1.71
N LYS A 223 17.99 8.17 -1.30
CA LYS A 223 18.21 7.65 0.05
C LYS A 223 19.70 7.47 0.36
N SER A 224 20.48 6.96 -0.57
CA SER A 224 21.90 6.74 -0.34
C SER A 224 22.70 8.03 -0.11
N PHE A 225 22.36 9.09 -0.81
CA PHE A 225 22.96 10.41 -0.58
C PHE A 225 22.44 11.08 0.71
N GLU A 226 21.18 10.84 1.09
CA GLU A 226 20.64 11.31 2.37
C GLU A 226 21.40 10.71 3.55
N ASP A 227 21.70 9.41 3.54
CA ASP A 227 22.49 8.73 4.57
C ASP A 227 23.89 9.35 4.72
N GLN A 228 24.47 9.81 3.61
CA GLN A 228 25.76 10.50 3.58
C GLN A 228 25.66 11.99 3.94
N LYS A 229 24.46 12.48 4.28
CA LYS A 229 24.16 13.90 4.54
C LYS A 229 24.46 14.83 3.33
N LYS A 230 24.47 14.28 2.13
CA LYS A 230 24.63 15.01 0.85
C LYS A 230 23.24 15.42 0.33
N PHE A 231 22.59 16.35 1.05
CA PHE A 231 21.17 16.67 0.88
C PHE A 231 20.80 17.23 -0.49
N GLU A 232 21.69 18.00 -1.10
CA GLU A 232 21.47 18.53 -2.46
C GLU A 232 21.40 17.41 -3.50
N GLN A 233 22.37 16.50 -3.49
CA GLN A 233 22.40 15.34 -4.39
C GLN A 233 21.22 14.42 -4.10
N SER A 234 20.91 14.20 -2.81
CA SER A 234 19.72 13.45 -2.40
C SER A 234 18.46 14.04 -3.01
N PHE A 235 18.25 15.36 -2.89
CA PHE A 235 17.08 16.03 -3.43
C PHE A 235 17.00 15.95 -4.96
N GLN A 236 18.12 16.12 -5.65
CA GLN A 236 18.18 15.98 -7.11
C GLN A 236 17.69 14.60 -7.57
N PHE A 237 18.16 13.52 -6.94
CA PHE A 237 17.71 12.16 -7.28
C PHE A 237 16.25 11.90 -6.88
N ILE A 238 15.80 12.39 -5.72
CA ILE A 238 14.39 12.31 -5.30
C ILE A 238 13.49 13.03 -6.32
N LYS A 239 13.89 14.21 -6.80
CA LYS A 239 13.15 14.95 -7.82
C LYS A 239 13.06 14.17 -9.14
N LEU A 240 14.16 13.62 -9.63
CA LEU A 240 14.19 12.79 -10.83
C LEU A 240 13.34 11.52 -10.69
N ALA A 241 13.32 10.92 -9.49
CA ALA A 241 12.47 9.78 -9.18
C ALA A 241 10.98 10.16 -9.30
N ASN A 242 10.60 11.25 -8.66
CA ASN A 242 9.23 11.77 -8.69
C ASN A 242 8.80 12.15 -10.11
N GLU A 243 9.63 12.84 -10.87
CA GLU A 243 9.37 13.19 -12.27
C GLU A 243 9.14 11.95 -13.14
N SER A 244 9.98 10.91 -12.96
CA SER A 244 9.83 9.64 -13.70
C SER A 244 8.54 8.92 -13.31
N LYS A 245 8.23 8.83 -12.02
CA LYS A 245 7.00 8.19 -11.53
C LYS A 245 5.76 8.98 -11.95
N ASN A 246 5.82 10.32 -11.88
CA ASN A 246 4.71 11.19 -12.25
C ASN A 246 4.28 11.07 -13.73
N LYS A 247 5.14 10.58 -14.62
CA LYS A 247 4.77 10.27 -16.02
C LYS A 247 3.88 9.02 -16.14
N LEU A 248 3.89 8.16 -15.14
CA LEU A 248 3.23 6.85 -15.15
C LEU A 248 1.92 6.83 -14.35
N VAL A 249 1.62 7.90 -13.59
CA VAL A 249 0.43 7.99 -12.75
C VAL A 249 -0.70 8.77 -13.42
N ASP A 250 -1.91 8.64 -12.84
CA ASP A 250 -3.09 9.39 -13.29
C ASP A 250 -2.90 10.89 -13.07
N LYS A 251 -3.04 11.67 -14.14
CA LYS A 251 -2.89 13.13 -14.11
C LYS A 251 -4.06 13.85 -13.46
N ASP A 252 -5.22 13.24 -13.40
CA ASP A 252 -6.43 13.83 -12.84
C ASP A 252 -6.66 13.44 -11.39
N ILE A 253 -5.77 12.65 -10.78
CA ILE A 253 -5.91 12.16 -9.40
C ILE A 253 -6.18 13.29 -8.40
N ILE A 254 -5.45 14.40 -8.47
CA ILE A 254 -5.65 15.52 -7.54
C ILE A 254 -6.99 16.22 -7.73
N LYS A 255 -7.48 16.30 -8.97
CA LYS A 255 -8.82 16.85 -9.26
C LYS A 255 -9.90 15.93 -8.69
N SER A 256 -9.71 14.62 -8.80
CA SER A 256 -10.61 13.61 -8.25
C SER A 256 -10.67 13.68 -6.73
N GLU A 257 -9.54 13.88 -6.04
CA GLU A 257 -9.49 14.04 -4.58
C GLU A 257 -10.22 15.32 -4.11
N ILE A 258 -10.00 16.45 -4.79
CA ILE A 258 -10.70 17.72 -4.48
C ILE A 258 -12.21 17.59 -4.74
N LEU A 259 -12.59 16.92 -5.83
CA LEU A 259 -13.99 16.68 -6.14
C LEU A 259 -14.64 15.75 -5.10
N ARG A 260 -13.92 14.73 -4.61
CA ARG A 260 -14.36 13.83 -3.53
C ARG A 260 -14.70 14.65 -2.28
N SER A 261 -13.79 15.50 -1.80
CA SER A 261 -14.01 16.37 -0.63
C SER A 261 -15.27 17.23 -0.78
N ARG A 262 -15.39 17.90 -1.91
CA ARG A 262 -16.55 18.77 -2.20
C ARG A 262 -17.87 17.98 -2.19
N ASN A 263 -17.90 16.81 -2.80
CA ASN A 263 -19.09 15.98 -2.87
C ASN A 263 -19.44 15.39 -1.50
N VAL A 264 -18.44 14.95 -0.72
CA VAL A 264 -18.64 14.45 0.65
C VAL A 264 -19.28 15.52 1.53
N LYS A 265 -18.73 16.75 1.53
CA LYS A 265 -19.33 17.88 2.27
C LYS A 265 -20.77 18.14 1.84
N LYS A 266 -21.00 18.26 0.53
CA LYS A 266 -22.34 18.50 -0.02
C LYS A 266 -23.34 17.40 0.37
N ILE A 267 -22.95 16.14 0.32
CA ILE A 267 -23.81 15.01 0.71
C ILE A 267 -24.08 15.09 2.21
N PHE A 268 -23.03 15.28 3.03
CA PHE A 268 -23.16 15.29 4.49
C PHE A 268 -24.02 16.46 5.00
N ASP A 269 -23.94 17.63 4.39
CA ASP A 269 -24.78 18.79 4.73
C ASP A 269 -26.28 18.56 4.46
N ASN A 270 -26.61 17.61 3.59
CA ASN A 270 -28.00 17.25 3.28
C ASN A 270 -28.50 16.03 4.07
N ILE A 271 -27.65 15.40 4.89
CA ILE A 271 -28.04 14.25 5.71
C ILE A 271 -28.62 14.74 7.05
N GLN A 272 -29.72 14.11 7.47
CA GLN A 272 -30.23 14.31 8.80
C GLN A 272 -29.33 13.63 9.82
N THR A 273 -28.65 14.40 10.67
CA THR A 273 -27.60 13.89 11.58
C THR A 273 -28.12 13.35 12.91
N LYS A 274 -29.42 13.49 13.23
CA LYS A 274 -29.99 13.01 14.49
C LYS A 274 -30.59 11.61 14.32
N ILE A 275 -29.93 10.63 14.92
CA ILE A 275 -30.42 9.25 15.05
C ILE A 275 -30.77 9.03 16.51
N SER A 276 -31.88 8.33 16.76
CA SER A 276 -32.20 7.87 18.12
C SER A 276 -31.15 6.83 18.54
N ASN A 277 -30.35 7.14 19.57
CA ASN A 277 -29.27 6.27 20.08
C ASN A 277 -29.74 4.86 20.49
N SER A 278 -31.05 4.68 20.71
CA SER A 278 -31.65 3.40 21.09
C SER A 278 -31.64 2.32 19.99
N LYS A 279 -31.43 2.69 18.74
CA LYS A 279 -31.45 1.76 17.60
C LYS A 279 -30.08 1.28 17.14
N LEU A 280 -28.98 1.83 17.63
CA LEU A 280 -27.63 1.43 17.23
C LEU A 280 -27.26 0.12 17.89
N LEU A 281 -27.02 -0.92 17.11
CA LEU A 281 -26.76 -2.28 17.61
C LEU A 281 -25.28 -2.59 17.80
N PHE A 282 -24.39 -1.86 17.13
CA PHE A 282 -22.96 -2.11 17.27
C PHE A 282 -22.41 -1.53 18.57
N GLN A 283 -21.95 -2.42 19.49
CA GLN A 283 -21.61 -2.04 20.87
C GLN A 283 -20.09 -1.92 21.12
N LYS A 284 -19.24 -2.53 20.28
CA LYS A 284 -17.81 -2.49 20.51
C LYS A 284 -17.23 -1.11 20.19
N LYS A 285 -16.19 -0.74 20.95
CA LYS A 285 -15.52 0.55 20.79
C LYS A 285 -14.62 0.53 19.55
N ILE A 286 -14.80 1.49 18.66
CA ILE A 286 -13.90 1.72 17.53
C ILE A 286 -13.16 3.03 17.72
N ILE A 287 -11.84 3.00 17.58
CA ILE A 287 -10.96 4.17 17.61
C ILE A 287 -10.40 4.35 16.19
N PHE A 288 -10.73 5.46 15.57
CA PHE A 288 -10.24 5.81 14.24
C PHE A 288 -9.07 6.78 14.34
N ILE A 289 -7.94 6.40 13.75
CA ILE A 289 -6.75 7.26 13.64
C ILE A 289 -6.71 7.82 12.22
N ILE A 290 -6.81 9.14 12.13
CA ILE A 290 -6.82 9.89 10.88
C ILE A 290 -5.68 10.91 10.83
N GLY A 291 -5.32 11.37 9.65
CA GLY A 291 -4.29 12.38 9.43
C GLY A 291 -3.71 12.30 8.02
N LEU A 292 -2.68 13.10 7.76
CA LEU A 292 -1.92 12.93 6.52
C LEU A 292 -1.09 11.63 6.57
N PRO A 293 -0.85 10.97 5.44
CA PRO A 293 0.19 9.94 5.35
C PRO A 293 1.51 10.48 5.91
N ARG A 294 2.26 9.65 6.65
CA ARG A 294 3.56 10.03 7.25
C ARG A 294 3.49 11.06 8.42
N SER A 295 2.33 11.34 8.96
CA SER A 295 2.17 12.20 10.14
C SER A 295 2.42 11.51 11.49
N GLY A 296 2.74 10.21 11.51
CA GLY A 296 2.92 9.44 12.75
C GLY A 296 1.76 8.50 13.09
N THR A 297 0.77 8.37 12.20
CA THR A 297 -0.41 7.49 12.39
C THR A 297 -0.03 6.05 12.72
N THR A 298 1.06 5.52 12.15
CA THR A 298 1.51 4.15 12.42
C THR A 298 2.10 4.01 13.84
N LEU A 299 2.84 4.99 14.32
CA LEU A 299 3.36 4.99 15.70
C LEU A 299 2.19 5.01 16.69
N LEU A 300 1.26 5.92 16.48
CA LEU A 300 0.07 6.05 17.33
C LEU A 300 -0.78 4.77 17.36
N HIS A 301 -0.97 4.15 16.18
CA HIS A 301 -1.65 2.87 16.05
C HIS A 301 -0.96 1.78 16.88
N GLN A 302 0.38 1.67 16.82
CA GLN A 302 1.11 0.64 17.55
C GLN A 302 1.00 0.84 19.08
N ILE A 303 1.08 2.07 19.53
CA ILE A 303 0.92 2.41 20.95
C ILE A 303 -0.47 1.98 21.44
N LEU A 304 -1.54 2.36 20.75
CA LEU A 304 -2.91 2.00 21.13
C LEU A 304 -3.20 0.50 20.98
N ALA A 305 -2.69 -0.14 19.93
CA ALA A 305 -2.90 -1.56 19.67
C ALA A 305 -2.12 -2.47 20.65
N SER A 306 -1.16 -1.94 21.42
CA SER A 306 -0.44 -2.68 22.45
C SER A 306 -1.19 -2.74 23.79
N ALA A 307 -2.28 -1.98 23.95
CA ALA A 307 -3.10 -1.99 25.14
C ALA A 307 -3.91 -3.29 25.28
N ASN A 308 -4.36 -3.56 26.51
CA ASN A 308 -5.17 -4.75 26.79
C ASN A 308 -6.52 -4.71 26.06
N ASN A 309 -6.99 -5.88 25.65
CA ASN A 309 -8.30 -6.08 24.98
C ASN A 309 -8.50 -5.25 23.71
N THR A 310 -7.39 -4.85 23.04
CA THR A 310 -7.40 -4.13 21.77
C THR A 310 -7.02 -5.02 20.60
N TYR A 311 -7.49 -4.68 19.39
CA TYR A 311 -7.03 -5.24 18.14
C TYR A 311 -6.73 -4.12 17.15
N GLY A 312 -5.49 -4.07 16.66
CA GLY A 312 -5.06 -3.13 15.64
C GLY A 312 -5.27 -3.66 14.23
N PHE A 313 -6.17 -3.02 13.48
CA PHE A 313 -6.48 -3.40 12.09
C PHE A 313 -5.46 -2.85 11.08
N GLY A 314 -4.56 -1.97 11.49
CA GLY A 314 -3.64 -1.30 10.58
C GLY A 314 -4.38 -0.38 9.60
N GLU A 315 -3.92 -0.35 8.34
CA GLU A 315 -4.60 0.37 7.24
C GLU A 315 -5.78 -0.46 6.73
N SER A 316 -6.85 -0.49 7.54
CA SER A 316 -8.08 -1.21 7.23
C SER A 316 -8.84 -0.50 6.12
N ILE A 317 -9.19 -1.24 5.07
CA ILE A 317 -10.04 -0.75 4.00
C ILE A 317 -11.54 -1.00 4.23
N ILE A 318 -11.92 -1.59 5.38
CA ILE A 318 -13.31 -2.02 5.64
C ILE A 318 -14.26 -0.83 5.50
N PHE A 319 -13.96 0.25 6.22
CA PHE A 319 -14.79 1.46 6.22
C PHE A 319 -14.64 2.25 4.91
N THR A 320 -13.42 2.60 4.54
CA THR A 320 -13.12 3.41 3.35
C THR A 320 -13.71 2.80 2.08
N LYS A 321 -13.46 1.50 1.86
CA LYS A 321 -13.95 0.80 0.67
C LYS A 321 -15.48 0.77 0.58
N PHE A 322 -16.16 0.64 1.74
CA PHE A 322 -17.61 0.70 1.76
C PHE A 322 -18.12 2.04 1.21
N PHE A 323 -17.58 3.16 1.70
CA PHE A 323 -17.99 4.48 1.26
C PHE A 323 -17.55 4.82 -0.16
N GLU A 324 -16.34 4.48 -0.55
CA GLU A 324 -15.86 4.68 -1.93
C GLU A 324 -16.73 3.99 -2.97
N ASN A 325 -17.24 2.80 -2.66
CA ASN A 325 -18.11 2.07 -3.58
C ASN A 325 -19.55 2.57 -3.62
N ASN A 326 -20.04 3.20 -2.55
CA ASN A 326 -21.46 3.47 -2.38
C ASN A 326 -21.82 4.96 -2.38
N ILE A 327 -20.95 5.85 -1.88
CA ILE A 327 -21.30 7.27 -1.63
C ILE A 327 -21.73 8.05 -2.88
N PHE A 328 -21.34 7.61 -4.07
CA PHE A 328 -21.75 8.21 -5.34
C PHE A 328 -22.81 7.40 -6.08
N ASN A 329 -23.31 6.32 -5.46
CA ASN A 329 -24.40 5.54 -6.01
C ASN A 329 -25.74 6.21 -5.73
N LYS A 330 -26.50 6.52 -6.76
CA LYS A 330 -27.82 7.21 -6.65
C LYS A 330 -28.80 6.46 -5.74
N SER A 331 -28.85 5.12 -5.84
CA SER A 331 -29.73 4.30 -4.99
C SER A 331 -29.33 4.33 -3.52
N PHE A 332 -28.01 4.36 -3.23
CA PHE A 332 -27.51 4.51 -1.87
C PHE A 332 -27.84 5.89 -1.30
N LEU A 333 -27.58 6.94 -2.09
CA LEU A 333 -27.87 8.33 -1.69
C LEU A 333 -29.36 8.58 -1.45
N SER A 334 -30.25 8.07 -2.32
CA SER A 334 -31.69 8.24 -2.11
C SER A 334 -32.15 7.68 -0.76
N LYS A 335 -31.61 6.51 -0.36
CA LYS A 335 -31.95 5.88 0.93
C LYS A 335 -31.41 6.65 2.13
N ILE A 336 -30.18 7.23 2.02
CA ILE A 336 -29.58 8.05 3.10
C ILE A 336 -30.28 9.41 3.22
N LEU A 337 -30.83 9.95 2.14
CA LEU A 337 -31.49 11.25 2.13
C LEU A 337 -32.99 11.16 2.45
N GLU A 338 -33.58 9.98 2.42
CA GLU A 338 -35.02 9.77 2.66
C GLU A 338 -35.31 9.60 4.16
N ARG A 339 -36.05 10.56 4.75
CA ARG A 339 -36.34 10.60 6.20
C ARG A 339 -36.96 9.32 6.77
N LYS A 340 -37.86 8.66 6.03
CA LYS A 340 -38.60 7.49 6.53
C LYS A 340 -37.75 6.24 6.66
N THR A 341 -36.74 6.06 5.80
CA THR A 341 -35.89 4.87 5.74
C THR A 341 -34.49 5.12 6.30
N PHE A 342 -34.17 6.37 6.62
CA PHE A 342 -32.85 6.82 7.02
C PHE A 342 -32.29 6.04 8.22
N GLU A 343 -33.00 5.99 9.35
CA GLU A 343 -32.53 5.35 10.56
C GLU A 343 -32.27 3.86 10.36
N ASP A 344 -33.22 3.14 9.75
CA ASP A 344 -33.08 1.70 9.51
C ASP A 344 -31.91 1.42 8.54
N HIS A 345 -31.71 2.30 7.56
CA HIS A 345 -30.61 2.14 6.62
C HIS A 345 -29.24 2.38 7.27
N ILE A 346 -29.13 3.39 8.13
CA ILE A 346 -27.91 3.66 8.91
C ILE A 346 -27.61 2.51 9.88
N VAL A 347 -28.63 1.97 10.58
CA VAL A 347 -28.47 0.81 11.45
C VAL A 347 -27.96 -0.41 10.67
N ASN A 348 -28.53 -0.69 9.50
CA ASN A 348 -28.08 -1.79 8.65
C ASN A 348 -26.63 -1.63 8.20
N ILE A 349 -26.22 -0.43 7.78
CA ILE A 349 -24.83 -0.15 7.40
C ILE A 349 -23.89 -0.28 8.60
N SER A 350 -24.27 0.24 9.76
CA SER A 350 -23.49 0.13 10.99
C SER A 350 -23.23 -1.34 11.35
N ASN A 351 -24.26 -2.17 11.30
CA ASN A 351 -24.17 -3.60 11.57
C ASN A 351 -23.34 -4.34 10.50
N GLU A 352 -23.49 -4.02 9.22
CA GLU A 352 -22.70 -4.62 8.15
C GLU A 352 -21.20 -4.34 8.34
N ILE A 353 -20.85 -3.07 8.60
CA ILE A 353 -19.45 -2.67 8.79
C ILE A 353 -18.93 -3.21 10.12
N GLY A 354 -19.71 -3.08 11.20
CA GLY A 354 -19.35 -3.58 12.53
C GLY A 354 -19.12 -5.09 12.53
N GLY A 355 -20.00 -5.85 11.89
CA GLY A 355 -19.87 -7.29 11.74
C GLY A 355 -18.60 -7.73 10.98
N LYS A 356 -18.12 -6.92 10.02
CA LYS A 356 -16.84 -7.19 9.36
C LYS A 356 -15.65 -7.05 10.32
N TYR A 357 -15.68 -6.09 11.24
CA TYR A 357 -14.64 -5.98 12.28
C TYR A 357 -14.73 -7.16 13.25
N GLU A 358 -15.92 -7.52 13.71
CA GLU A 358 -16.13 -8.62 14.64
C GLU A 358 -15.75 -9.99 14.06
N SER A 359 -15.92 -10.20 12.77
CA SER A 359 -15.53 -11.45 12.10
C SER A 359 -14.03 -11.74 12.15
N ILE A 360 -13.20 -10.73 12.49
CA ILE A 360 -11.73 -10.84 12.50
C ILE A 360 -11.19 -11.09 13.90
N THR A 361 -11.87 -10.58 14.94
CA THR A 361 -11.37 -10.65 16.32
C THR A 361 -12.50 -10.62 17.35
N ASP A 362 -12.28 -11.30 18.48
CA ASP A 362 -13.14 -11.29 19.66
C ASP A 362 -12.90 -10.12 20.62
N LYS A 363 -11.84 -9.33 20.40
CA LYS A 363 -11.52 -8.16 21.22
C LYS A 363 -12.66 -7.14 21.24
N ASN A 364 -12.70 -6.29 22.27
CA ASN A 364 -13.76 -5.29 22.44
C ASN A 364 -13.41 -3.89 21.98
N ILE A 365 -12.11 -3.61 21.74
CA ILE A 365 -11.65 -2.31 21.29
C ILE A 365 -10.91 -2.50 19.95
N PHE A 366 -11.39 -1.83 18.93
CA PHE A 366 -10.87 -1.88 17.58
C PHE A 366 -10.12 -0.59 17.24
N ILE A 367 -8.89 -0.73 16.75
CA ILE A 367 -8.08 0.42 16.31
C ILE A 367 -7.99 0.37 14.79
N ASP A 368 -8.75 1.22 14.12
CA ASP A 368 -8.70 1.40 12.67
C ASP A 368 -7.78 2.58 12.35
N LYS A 369 -6.69 2.32 11.66
CA LYS A 369 -5.75 3.35 11.24
C LYS A 369 -5.74 3.43 9.73
N MET A 370 -6.61 4.22 9.16
CA MET A 370 -6.61 4.59 7.76
C MET A 370 -6.51 6.12 7.66
N PRO A 371 -5.34 6.67 7.29
CA PRO A 371 -5.15 8.11 7.22
C PRO A 371 -6.24 8.81 6.42
N SER A 372 -6.66 8.26 5.28
CA SER A 372 -7.71 8.80 4.41
C SER A 372 -9.13 8.78 5.00
N ASN A 373 -9.36 8.16 6.16
CA ASN A 373 -10.64 8.25 6.86
C ASN A 373 -11.00 9.68 7.28
N PHE A 374 -10.09 10.64 7.13
CA PHE A 374 -10.42 12.06 7.30
C PHE A 374 -11.53 12.55 6.34
N TYR A 375 -11.75 11.90 5.20
CA TYR A 375 -12.89 12.19 4.35
C TYR A 375 -14.24 11.85 5.01
N TRP A 376 -14.25 10.87 5.91
CA TRP A 376 -15.45 10.17 6.36
C TRP A 376 -15.83 10.46 7.81
N VAL A 377 -15.22 11.42 8.48
CA VAL A 377 -15.42 11.72 9.92
C VAL A 377 -16.90 11.81 10.29
N GLY A 378 -17.69 12.57 9.53
CA GLY A 378 -19.13 12.70 9.79
C GLY A 378 -19.89 11.38 9.66
N PHE A 379 -19.54 10.55 8.68
CA PHE A 379 -20.13 9.23 8.51
C PHE A 379 -19.69 8.24 9.58
N ILE A 380 -18.44 8.35 10.07
CA ILE A 380 -17.98 7.58 11.21
C ILE A 380 -18.85 7.90 12.43
N LYS A 381 -19.04 9.16 12.73
CA LYS A 381 -19.85 9.60 13.87
C LYS A 381 -21.33 9.24 13.73
N LEU A 382 -21.84 9.26 12.49
CA LEU A 382 -23.21 8.87 12.19
C LEU A 382 -23.45 7.37 12.42
N LEU A 383 -22.51 6.51 11.98
CA LEU A 383 -22.63 5.05 12.07
C LEU A 383 -22.18 4.49 13.42
N PHE A 384 -21.21 5.13 14.04
CA PHE A 384 -20.59 4.73 15.30
C PHE A 384 -20.48 5.92 16.24
N PRO A 385 -21.60 6.42 16.83
CA PRO A 385 -21.61 7.63 17.65
C PRO A 385 -20.63 7.58 18.83
N ASN A 386 -20.41 6.38 19.40
CA ASN A 386 -19.48 6.15 20.50
C ASN A 386 -18.03 5.96 20.06
N SER A 387 -17.75 6.05 18.75
CA SER A 387 -16.37 5.96 18.25
C SER A 387 -15.54 7.15 18.73
N LYS A 388 -14.26 6.90 18.95
CA LYS A 388 -13.26 7.94 19.22
C LYS A 388 -12.50 8.24 17.95
N ILE A 389 -12.33 9.51 17.64
CA ILE A 389 -11.57 9.96 16.46
C ILE A 389 -10.33 10.67 16.95
N ILE A 390 -9.17 10.21 16.50
CA ILE A 390 -7.88 10.80 16.82
C ILE A 390 -7.26 11.33 15.55
N HIS A 391 -7.04 12.63 15.53
CA HIS A 391 -6.37 13.32 14.44
C HIS A 391 -4.92 13.61 14.85
N ILE A 392 -3.98 12.92 14.18
CA ILE A 392 -2.57 13.19 14.40
C ILE A 392 -2.03 14.08 13.28
N SER A 393 -1.47 15.23 13.68
CA SER A 393 -0.78 16.17 12.79
C SER A 393 0.74 16.12 13.04
N ARG A 394 1.50 16.69 12.13
CA ARG A 394 2.95 16.83 12.19
C ARG A 394 3.34 18.13 11.52
N ASN A 395 4.53 18.70 11.87
CA ASN A 395 5.09 19.81 11.11
C ASN A 395 4.91 19.57 9.62
N ILE A 396 4.25 20.50 8.95
CA ILE A 396 3.74 20.27 7.59
C ILE A 396 4.88 20.09 6.57
N LYS A 397 5.99 20.77 6.74
CA LYS A 397 7.16 20.68 5.84
C LYS A 397 7.84 19.32 6.02
N ASP A 398 8.01 18.86 7.27
CA ASP A 398 8.54 17.52 7.58
C ASP A 398 7.64 16.41 7.01
N ASN A 399 6.32 16.59 7.14
CA ASN A 399 5.36 15.65 6.62
C ASN A 399 5.40 15.57 5.09
N CYS A 400 5.38 16.73 4.41
CA CYS A 400 5.47 16.81 2.96
C CYS A 400 6.78 16.26 2.41
N LEU A 401 7.93 16.56 3.04
CA LEU A 401 9.20 15.96 2.68
C LEU A 401 9.13 14.44 2.82
N SER A 402 8.59 13.95 3.95
CA SER A 402 8.45 12.51 4.18
C SER A 402 7.52 11.84 3.17
N ILE A 403 6.53 12.53 2.62
CA ILE A 403 5.71 12.07 1.52
C ILE A 403 6.53 12.04 0.22
N TYR A 404 7.17 13.17 -0.13
CA TYR A 404 7.86 13.36 -1.41
C TYR A 404 9.06 12.42 -1.62
N LYS A 405 9.78 12.06 -0.55
CA LYS A 405 10.96 11.18 -0.62
C LYS A 405 10.65 9.69 -0.57
N ASN A 406 9.38 9.29 -0.43
CA ASN A 406 8.99 7.89 -0.34
C ASN A 406 8.20 7.43 -1.56
N MET A 407 8.39 6.15 -1.91
CA MET A 407 7.60 5.49 -2.93
C MET A 407 6.39 4.80 -2.30
N PHE A 408 5.22 5.04 -2.84
CA PHE A 408 3.97 4.40 -2.43
C PHE A 408 3.52 3.37 -3.48
N GLY A 409 3.03 2.22 -3.01
CA GLY A 409 2.52 1.17 -3.89
C GLY A 409 1.06 1.35 -4.30
N ALA A 410 0.31 2.14 -3.54
CA ALA A 410 -1.12 2.34 -3.73
C ALA A 410 -1.41 3.49 -4.71
N ARG A 411 -2.38 3.30 -5.60
CA ARG A 411 -2.75 4.30 -6.63
C ARG A 411 -3.41 5.54 -6.06
N ASP A 412 -4.07 5.44 -4.91
CA ASP A 412 -4.64 6.57 -4.19
C ASP A 412 -3.59 7.57 -3.69
N MET A 413 -2.30 7.18 -3.71
CA MET A 413 -1.17 8.03 -3.40
C MET A 413 -0.48 8.62 -4.65
N ASP A 414 -1.03 8.45 -5.84
CA ASP A 414 -0.42 8.93 -7.10
C ASP A 414 -0.23 10.46 -7.15
N TRP A 415 -0.94 11.21 -6.33
CA TRP A 415 -0.74 12.66 -6.15
C TRP A 415 0.59 13.01 -5.46
N SER A 416 1.23 12.08 -4.75
CA SER A 416 2.44 12.32 -3.94
C SER A 416 3.72 12.59 -4.76
N TYR A 417 3.69 12.32 -6.07
CA TYR A 417 4.86 12.45 -6.95
C TYR A 417 5.01 13.81 -7.63
N SER A 418 4.38 14.83 -7.06
CA SER A 418 4.52 16.23 -7.53
C SER A 418 4.36 17.19 -6.36
N GLU A 419 5.31 18.10 -6.15
CA GLU A 419 5.21 19.13 -5.11
C GLU A 419 3.89 19.92 -5.22
N SER A 420 3.50 20.32 -6.43
CA SER A 420 2.26 21.05 -6.67
C SER A 420 1.03 20.23 -6.28
N ASN A 421 1.03 18.92 -6.53
CA ASN A 421 -0.08 18.06 -6.15
C ASN A 421 -0.10 17.80 -4.64
N ILE A 422 1.06 17.62 -4.01
CA ILE A 422 1.16 17.52 -2.53
C ILE A 422 0.59 18.79 -1.91
N PHE A 423 1.01 19.97 -2.37
CA PHE A 423 0.48 21.25 -1.89
C PHE A 423 -1.06 21.30 -1.98
N LYS A 424 -1.62 21.00 -3.16
CA LYS A 424 -3.07 20.99 -3.38
C LYS A 424 -3.79 19.97 -2.51
N PHE A 425 -3.19 18.79 -2.31
CA PHE A 425 -3.76 17.76 -1.45
C PHE A 425 -3.78 18.20 0.01
N VAL A 426 -2.70 18.81 0.50
CA VAL A 426 -2.61 19.36 1.86
C VAL A 426 -3.66 20.45 2.08
N MET A 427 -3.83 21.36 1.13
CA MET A 427 -4.87 22.41 1.23
C MET A 427 -6.28 21.80 1.26
N ASN A 428 -6.55 20.80 0.42
CA ASN A 428 -7.82 20.08 0.41
C ASN A 428 -8.06 19.31 1.72
N TYR A 429 -7.01 18.69 2.28
CA TYR A 429 -7.07 18.02 3.57
C TYR A 429 -7.37 19.00 4.72
N ARG A 430 -6.68 20.14 4.77
CA ARG A 430 -6.94 21.19 5.78
C ARG A 430 -8.38 21.71 5.72
N ASP A 431 -8.88 21.95 4.51
CA ASP A 431 -10.26 22.38 4.28
C ASP A 431 -11.29 21.32 4.75
N MET A 432 -11.00 20.02 4.55
CA MET A 432 -11.83 18.95 5.08
C MET A 432 -11.77 18.86 6.61
N MET A 433 -10.58 18.96 7.19
CA MET A 433 -10.43 18.89 8.65
C MET A 433 -11.05 20.11 9.35
N SER A 434 -10.92 21.31 8.78
CA SER A 434 -11.62 22.51 9.28
C SER A 434 -13.15 22.28 9.28
N TYR A 435 -13.71 21.81 8.18
CA TYR A 435 -15.12 21.49 8.07
C TYR A 435 -15.61 20.49 9.15
N TRP A 436 -14.82 19.45 9.44
CA TRP A 436 -15.19 18.49 10.48
C TRP A 436 -15.02 19.05 11.89
N LYS A 437 -13.98 19.87 12.13
CA LYS A 437 -13.77 20.53 13.40
C LYS A 437 -14.92 21.48 13.75
N ASP A 438 -15.42 22.21 12.78
CA ASP A 438 -16.57 23.11 12.97
C ASP A 438 -17.83 22.33 13.40
N LYS A 439 -18.00 21.08 12.92
CA LYS A 439 -19.16 20.22 13.25
C LYS A 439 -18.99 19.39 14.53
N TYR A 440 -17.76 19.00 14.87
CA TYR A 440 -17.44 18.01 15.92
C TYR A 440 -16.33 18.48 16.86
N GLN A 441 -16.36 19.76 17.29
CA GLN A 441 -15.29 20.46 18.03
C GLN A 441 -14.63 19.64 19.15
N ASN A 442 -15.43 18.98 19.99
CA ASN A 442 -14.95 18.25 21.17
C ASN A 442 -14.88 16.72 20.98
N GLU A 443 -15.18 16.23 19.78
CA GLU A 443 -15.28 14.80 19.50
C GLU A 443 -14.07 14.26 18.72
N ILE A 444 -13.19 15.17 18.25
CA ILE A 444 -11.94 14.84 17.56
C ILE A 444 -10.79 15.20 18.49
N TYR A 445 -10.04 14.19 18.94
CA TYR A 445 -8.84 14.42 19.73
C TYR A 445 -7.67 14.81 18.82
N GLU A 446 -7.11 15.97 19.07
CA GLU A 446 -5.96 16.49 18.33
C GLU A 446 -4.66 16.15 19.06
N ILE A 447 -3.70 15.55 18.35
CA ILE A 447 -2.36 15.28 18.86
C ILE A 447 -1.31 15.65 17.80
N LYS A 448 -0.25 16.33 18.23
CA LYS A 448 0.91 16.57 17.38
C LYS A 448 1.92 15.45 17.53
N TYR A 449 2.50 15.02 16.41
CA TYR A 449 3.55 14.00 16.40
C TYR A 449 4.74 14.41 17.26
N GLU A 450 5.14 15.67 17.20
CA GLU A 450 6.25 16.24 17.94
C GLU A 450 6.00 16.12 19.47
N ASP A 451 4.80 16.48 19.93
CA ASP A 451 4.41 16.40 21.35
C ASP A 451 4.38 14.93 21.81
N LEU A 452 3.80 14.04 20.98
CA LEU A 452 3.78 12.60 21.27
C LEU A 452 5.20 12.01 21.45
N VAL A 453 6.17 12.49 20.66
CA VAL A 453 7.54 11.95 20.67
C VAL A 453 8.37 12.56 21.79
N LEU A 454 8.21 13.86 22.06
CA LEU A 454 8.95 14.59 23.09
C LEU A 454 8.40 14.33 24.49
N ASN A 455 7.08 14.26 24.64
CA ASN A 455 6.36 14.15 25.91
C ASN A 455 5.51 12.86 25.98
N LYS A 456 6.09 11.74 25.51
CA LYS A 456 5.39 10.48 25.22
C LYS A 456 4.48 10.00 26.36
N GLU A 457 4.91 10.11 27.62
CA GLU A 457 4.16 9.61 28.77
C GLU A 457 2.93 10.48 29.05
N GLU A 458 3.12 11.79 29.08
CA GLU A 458 2.04 12.75 29.35
C GLU A 458 0.99 12.70 28.23
N GLU A 459 1.43 12.75 26.97
CA GLU A 459 0.53 12.75 25.81
C GLU A 459 -0.22 11.43 25.66
N THR A 460 0.42 10.29 25.94
CA THR A 460 -0.27 9.00 25.90
C THR A 460 -1.26 8.84 27.06
N LYS A 461 -0.97 9.37 28.26
CA LYS A 461 -1.95 9.38 29.38
C LYS A 461 -3.21 10.16 29.01
N LYS A 462 -3.06 11.37 28.44
CA LYS A 462 -4.20 12.18 27.94
C LYS A 462 -5.00 11.44 26.87
N LEU A 463 -4.29 10.84 25.92
CA LEU A 463 -4.89 10.08 24.82
C LEU A 463 -5.69 8.87 25.32
N PHE A 464 -5.13 8.09 26.24
CA PHE A 464 -5.79 6.91 26.80
C PHE A 464 -7.03 7.29 27.62
N ASN A 465 -6.95 8.40 28.36
CA ASN A 465 -8.11 8.96 29.07
C ASN A 465 -9.21 9.37 28.09
N PHE A 466 -8.89 10.06 27.00
CA PHE A 466 -9.86 10.40 25.95
C PHE A 466 -10.50 9.15 25.34
N CYS A 467 -9.73 8.08 25.16
CA CYS A 467 -10.20 6.82 24.61
C CYS A 467 -10.95 5.94 25.63
N ASP A 468 -11.11 6.35 26.89
CA ASP A 468 -11.61 5.55 28.00
C ASP A 468 -10.91 4.18 28.08
N MET A 469 -9.57 4.21 28.10
CA MET A 469 -8.68 3.05 28.13
C MET A 469 -7.72 3.14 29.29
N ASP A 470 -7.38 1.99 29.90
CA ASP A 470 -6.38 1.92 30.96
C ASP A 470 -4.98 2.13 30.40
N TRP A 471 -4.28 3.11 30.94
CA TRP A 471 -2.90 3.37 30.59
C TRP A 471 -1.94 2.55 31.46
N ASN A 472 -0.90 2.01 30.85
CA ASN A 472 0.23 1.41 31.56
C ASN A 472 1.52 1.59 30.73
N GLU A 473 2.66 1.57 31.37
CA GLU A 473 3.95 1.85 30.74
C GLU A 473 4.35 0.79 29.67
N LYS A 474 3.78 -0.42 29.73
CA LYS A 474 4.06 -1.50 28.76
C LYS A 474 3.65 -1.15 27.33
N ILE A 475 2.80 -0.13 27.14
CA ILE A 475 2.45 0.35 25.79
C ILE A 475 3.66 0.82 25.00
N PHE A 476 4.74 1.23 25.67
CA PHE A 476 5.98 1.64 25.02
C PHE A 476 6.84 0.46 24.54
N ASP A 477 6.48 -0.77 24.92
CA ASP A 477 7.09 -2.00 24.42
C ASP A 477 6.49 -2.47 23.08
N PHE A 478 5.65 -1.64 22.44
CA PHE A 478 4.96 -1.96 21.17
C PHE A 478 5.92 -2.51 20.12
N TYR A 479 7.15 -2.04 20.05
CA TYR A 479 8.18 -2.46 19.10
C TYR A 479 8.68 -3.90 19.32
N LYS A 480 8.43 -4.49 20.49
CA LYS A 480 8.77 -5.89 20.82
C LYS A 480 7.74 -6.89 20.27
N ASN A 481 6.49 -6.46 20.13
CA ASN A 481 5.33 -7.32 19.77
C ASN A 481 4.79 -7.04 18.36
N VAL A 482 5.61 -6.62 17.44
CA VAL A 482 5.18 -6.20 16.10
C VAL A 482 4.65 -7.38 15.32
N LYS A 483 3.32 -7.52 15.21
CA LYS A 483 2.69 -8.26 14.11
C LYS A 483 3.09 -7.63 12.79
N THR A 484 3.25 -8.44 11.75
CA THR A 484 3.72 -7.97 10.45
C THR A 484 2.86 -6.82 9.92
N ILE A 485 3.45 -5.62 9.87
CA ILE A 485 2.78 -4.40 9.41
C ILE A 485 3.26 -4.11 7.99
N ARG A 486 2.33 -4.01 7.03
CA ARG A 486 2.64 -3.62 5.65
C ARG A 486 2.36 -2.13 5.44
N THR A 487 3.25 -1.27 5.92
CA THR A 487 3.23 0.18 5.63
C THR A 487 4.62 0.67 5.27
N VAL A 488 4.72 1.80 4.58
CA VAL A 488 6.00 2.47 4.29
C VAL A 488 6.74 2.86 5.59
N SER A 489 6.05 2.90 6.74
CA SER A 489 6.60 3.24 8.06
C SER A 489 7.08 2.04 8.90
N VAL A 490 7.05 0.81 8.36
CA VAL A 490 7.37 -0.43 9.11
C VAL A 490 8.71 -0.35 9.84
N ASN A 491 9.77 0.08 9.17
CA ASN A 491 11.10 0.13 9.77
C ASN A 491 11.22 1.18 10.89
N GLN A 492 10.32 2.16 10.90
CA GLN A 492 10.33 3.25 11.89
C GLN A 492 9.69 2.81 13.23
N VAL A 493 8.65 2.00 13.19
CA VAL A 493 7.90 1.56 14.39
C VAL A 493 8.46 0.29 15.03
N LYS A 494 9.57 -0.24 14.52
CA LYS A 494 10.31 -1.38 15.10
C LYS A 494 11.44 -0.97 16.03
N LYS A 495 11.51 0.30 16.34
CA LYS A 495 12.46 0.90 17.26
C LYS A 495 11.70 1.60 18.37
N PRO A 496 12.29 1.78 19.53
CA PRO A 496 11.76 2.70 20.53
C PRO A 496 11.47 4.07 19.91
N ILE A 497 10.60 4.84 20.52
CA ILE A 497 10.29 6.21 20.07
C ILE A 497 11.59 7.01 19.98
N TYR A 498 11.82 7.69 18.87
CA TYR A 498 13.01 8.49 18.58
C TYR A 498 12.64 9.87 18.04
N THR A 499 13.51 10.86 18.26
CA THR A 499 13.28 12.28 17.92
C THR A 499 13.89 12.72 16.59
N SER A 500 14.76 11.89 15.99
CA SER A 500 15.56 12.27 14.80
C SER A 500 14.76 12.56 13.53
N SER A 501 13.45 12.37 13.55
CA SER A 501 12.57 12.73 12.44
C SER A 501 11.93 14.12 12.58
N ILE A 502 12.12 14.78 13.73
CA ILE A 502 11.68 16.17 13.95
C ILE A 502 12.66 17.08 13.21
N ASP A 503 12.14 18.13 12.58
CA ASP A 503 12.89 19.13 11.81
C ASP A 503 13.74 18.55 10.67
N SER A 504 13.34 17.40 10.14
CA SER A 504 14.05 16.74 9.04
C SER A 504 14.01 17.53 7.73
N SER A 505 13.05 18.44 7.59
CA SER A 505 12.88 19.28 6.40
C SER A 505 13.85 20.46 6.33
N SER A 506 14.46 20.88 7.44
CA SER A 506 15.37 22.05 7.48
C SER A 506 16.51 21.97 6.46
N ASN A 507 17.04 20.75 6.24
CA ASN A 507 18.09 20.50 5.25
C ASN A 507 17.62 20.57 3.79
N TYR A 508 16.31 20.57 3.54
CA TYR A 508 15.72 20.46 2.20
C TYR A 508 14.87 21.67 1.80
N THR A 509 14.49 22.54 2.73
CA THR A 509 13.56 23.67 2.50
C THR A 509 13.99 24.54 1.33
N LYS A 510 15.30 24.83 1.21
CA LYS A 510 15.85 25.66 0.12
C LYS A 510 15.62 25.10 -1.29
N PHE A 511 15.31 23.82 -1.42
CA PHE A 511 15.10 23.15 -2.71
C PHE A 511 13.62 23.07 -3.13
N PHE A 512 12.68 23.27 -2.19
CA PHE A 512 11.26 23.22 -2.49
C PHE A 512 10.77 24.50 -3.16
N GLN A 513 9.90 24.37 -4.15
CA GLN A 513 9.27 25.49 -4.85
C GLN A 513 7.87 25.81 -4.32
N HIS A 514 7.05 24.78 -4.07
CA HIS A 514 5.66 24.93 -3.65
C HIS A 514 5.46 24.69 -2.16
N LEU A 515 6.17 23.73 -1.57
CA LEU A 515 5.95 23.32 -0.20
C LEU A 515 6.43 24.36 0.83
N ASN A 516 7.33 25.27 0.44
CA ASN A 516 7.74 26.37 1.31
C ASN A 516 6.63 27.38 1.63
N ARG A 517 5.54 27.38 0.83
CA ARG A 517 4.35 28.22 1.07
C ARG A 517 3.41 27.66 2.14
N LEU A 518 3.65 26.45 2.59
CA LEU A 518 2.87 25.83 3.65
C LEU A 518 3.39 26.33 5.00
N GLU A 519 2.46 26.81 5.82
CA GLU A 519 2.66 27.15 7.24
C GLU A 519 1.89 26.14 8.09
N ASP A 520 2.36 25.91 9.32
CA ASP A 520 1.74 24.94 10.25
C ASP A 520 0.36 25.39 10.73
#